data_5a617fab15fad4feb3d046bc033e2696
#
_entry.id   5a617fab15fad4feb3d046bc033e2696
#
_cell.length_a   1.000
_cell.length_b   1.000
_cell.length_c   1.000
_cell.angle_alpha   90.00
_cell.angle_beta   90.00
_cell.angle_gamma   90.00
#
_symmetry.space_group_name_H-M   'P 1'
#
loop_
_entity.id
_entity.type
_entity.pdbx_description
1 polymer ?
#
loop_
_entity_poly.entity_id
_entity_poly.type
_entity_poly.pdbx_seq_one_letter_code
_entity_poly.pdbx_strand_id
1 'polypeptide(L)'
;MDVLFGERRERVMAGTENERARKAAEGLAYSSGFGNEHSSEAVPGALPVGRNSPQRAPLGLYAEQLSGSAFTEPRSHNRRSWLYRIRPSAAHPPFARANRGEIRSAPFTECLPDPNRLRWDPLPAPADPTDFVDGLWTLGGNGDATQRTGMAVHLYHVNASMERRVFGNADGELLIVPERGGLLLRTEFGLLRVEPGHVALIPRGVRFRVELLDDAPDGGRPTARGYVCENYGRPFELPALGPIGANGLANPRDFLAPTAAYEDVEGPVEVVNKFCGQLWTATYDHSPLDVVAWHGNHVPYVYDLRRFNVIGSISYDHPDPSIFTVLTSPSDTPGLAGVDFVVFAPRWLVGEDTFRPPYFHRNVMTEYMGLIEGAYDAKTAGPGGFVPGGGSLHNMMSAHGPDQETFDRASAAELAPQKIDDGLAFMFETRWPLTLTEQARDAGHRQRAYDDVWQGLQRHFRP
;
A
#
# COMPACT_ATOMS: atom_id res chain seq x y z
N MET A 1 2.74 -37.78 21.18
CA MET A 1 3.78 -37.03 21.92
C MET A 1 4.57 -36.10 20.97
N ASP A 2 4.80 -36.50 19.74
CA ASP A 2 5.55 -35.71 18.75
C ASP A 2 4.85 -34.46 18.22
N VAL A 3 3.52 -34.43 18.16
CA VAL A 3 2.75 -33.28 17.69
C VAL A 3 2.85 -32.10 18.67
N LEU A 4 2.80 -32.36 19.98
CA LEU A 4 2.92 -31.33 21.03
C LEU A 4 4.34 -30.72 21.13
N PHE A 5 5.36 -31.50 20.76
CA PHE A 5 6.76 -31.02 20.71
C PHE A 5 7.03 -30.18 19.44
N GLY A 6 6.39 -30.50 18.33
CA GLY A 6 6.44 -29.69 17.10
C GLY A 6 5.83 -28.30 17.29
N GLU A 7 4.59 -28.23 17.78
CA GLU A 7 3.89 -26.97 18.05
C GLU A 7 4.62 -26.10 19.08
N ARG A 8 5.27 -26.70 20.08
CA ARG A 8 6.04 -25.93 21.08
C ARG A 8 7.35 -25.39 20.51
N ARG A 9 8.01 -26.10 19.59
CA ARG A 9 9.19 -25.62 18.87
C ARG A 9 8.84 -24.50 17.90
N GLU A 10 7.77 -24.63 17.14
CA GLU A 10 7.30 -23.58 16.21
C GLU A 10 6.90 -22.32 16.95
N ARG A 11 6.20 -22.40 18.10
CA ARG A 11 5.85 -21.26 18.93
C ARG A 11 7.08 -20.56 19.54
N VAL A 12 8.09 -21.30 19.95
CA VAL A 12 9.34 -20.73 20.49
C VAL A 12 10.15 -20.08 19.39
N MET A 13 10.15 -20.63 18.17
CA MET A 13 10.86 -20.05 17.02
C MET A 13 10.18 -18.78 16.53
N ALA A 14 8.86 -18.77 16.38
CA ALA A 14 8.10 -17.57 16.01
C ALA A 14 8.27 -16.44 17.03
N GLY A 15 8.29 -16.74 18.34
CA GLY A 15 8.55 -15.76 19.39
C GLY A 15 9.95 -15.13 19.31
N THR A 16 10.98 -15.92 18.98
CA THR A 16 12.37 -15.42 18.84
C THR A 16 12.57 -14.58 17.60
N GLU A 17 11.84 -14.86 16.53
CA GLU A 17 11.91 -14.10 15.26
C GLU A 17 11.21 -12.74 15.39
N ASN A 18 10.03 -12.73 16.01
CA ASN A 18 9.33 -11.49 16.32
C ASN A 18 10.17 -10.58 17.24
N GLU A 19 10.86 -11.14 18.22
CA GLU A 19 11.77 -10.38 19.07
C GLU A 19 12.96 -9.82 18.29
N ARG A 20 13.48 -10.55 17.29
CA ARG A 20 14.53 -10.03 16.38
C ARG A 20 14.02 -8.91 15.49
N ALA A 21 12.82 -9.07 14.92
CA ALA A 21 12.20 -8.02 14.10
C ALA A 21 11.95 -6.74 14.92
N ARG A 22 11.44 -6.87 16.16
CA ARG A 22 11.26 -5.74 17.09
C ARG A 22 12.58 -5.04 17.40
N LYS A 23 13.63 -5.76 17.77
CA LYS A 23 14.94 -5.19 18.03
C LYS A 23 15.51 -4.48 16.80
N ALA A 24 15.32 -5.06 15.61
CA ALA A 24 15.72 -4.43 14.36
C ALA A 24 14.91 -3.16 14.02
N ALA A 25 13.67 -3.08 14.50
CA ALA A 25 12.80 -1.92 14.30
C ALA A 25 13.03 -0.79 15.32
N GLU A 26 13.76 -1.06 16.40
CA GLU A 26 14.10 -0.06 17.42
C GLU A 26 15.20 0.87 16.91
N GLY A 27 15.01 2.18 17.09
CA GLY A 27 16.02 3.19 16.79
C GLY A 27 16.41 3.33 15.32
N LEU A 28 15.53 2.93 14.39
CA LEU A 28 15.76 3.07 12.95
C LEU A 28 16.01 4.54 12.59
N ALA A 29 17.04 4.78 11.80
CA ALA A 29 17.30 6.07 11.20
C ALA A 29 16.70 6.14 9.79
N TYR A 30 16.28 7.35 9.41
CA TYR A 30 15.66 7.62 8.13
C TYR A 30 16.21 8.89 7.48
N SER A 31 16.11 8.97 6.16
CA SER A 31 16.35 10.19 5.39
C SER A 31 15.02 10.78 4.97
N SER A 32 14.80 12.06 5.22
CA SER A 32 13.56 12.78 4.91
C SER A 32 13.56 13.32 3.49
N GLY A 33 12.42 13.27 2.80
CA GLY A 33 12.17 13.98 1.56
C GLY A 33 11.77 13.10 0.38
N PHE A 34 10.51 13.17 -0.04
CA PHE A 34 10.01 12.43 -1.19
C PHE A 34 10.63 12.90 -2.50
N GLY A 35 11.12 11.96 -3.31
CA GLY A 35 11.70 12.24 -4.62
C GLY A 35 13.08 12.87 -4.63
N ASN A 36 13.70 13.10 -3.45
CA ASN A 36 15.04 13.62 -3.34
C ASN A 36 16.10 12.60 -3.79
N GLU A 37 17.27 13.10 -4.17
CA GLU A 37 18.49 12.29 -4.28
C GLU A 37 18.99 12.00 -2.87
N HIS A 38 18.69 10.80 -2.37
CA HIS A 38 19.19 10.33 -1.07
C HIS A 38 20.53 9.61 -1.24
N SER A 39 21.27 9.51 -0.16
CA SER A 39 22.47 8.66 -0.10
C SER A 39 22.63 8.07 1.29
N SER A 40 23.04 6.82 1.37
CA SER A 40 23.26 6.13 2.62
C SER A 40 24.31 5.04 2.47
N GLU A 41 25.11 4.83 3.52
CA GLU A 41 26.06 3.72 3.62
C GLU A 41 25.99 3.07 5.00
N ALA A 42 25.96 1.76 5.06
CA ALA A 42 25.99 0.99 6.30
C ALA A 42 27.42 0.76 6.80
N VAL A 43 28.39 0.84 5.90
CA VAL A 43 29.82 0.76 6.20
C VAL A 43 30.49 2.02 5.68
N PRO A 44 31.15 2.82 6.53
CA PRO A 44 31.83 4.05 6.12
C PRO A 44 32.80 3.85 4.95
N GLY A 45 32.67 4.68 3.92
CA GLY A 45 33.50 4.62 2.71
C GLY A 45 33.04 3.62 1.66
N ALA A 46 31.84 3.03 1.80
CA ALA A 46 31.25 2.15 0.80
C ALA A 46 30.73 2.91 -0.44
N LEU A 47 30.35 4.20 -0.28
CA LEU A 47 29.90 5.05 -1.39
C LEU A 47 31.11 5.59 -2.18
N PRO A 48 31.16 5.41 -3.51
CA PRO A 48 32.16 6.07 -4.33
C PRO A 48 31.99 7.58 -4.35
N VAL A 49 33.08 8.32 -4.41
CA VAL A 49 33.07 9.79 -4.50
C VAL A 49 33.25 10.24 -5.94
N GLY A 50 32.36 11.10 -6.43
CA GLY A 50 32.45 11.79 -7.71
C GLY A 50 32.16 10.93 -8.95
N ARG A 51 31.83 9.65 -8.81
CA ARG A 51 31.45 8.74 -9.91
C ARG A 51 30.59 7.58 -9.41
N ASN A 52 29.70 7.07 -10.26
CA ASN A 52 28.78 5.98 -9.88
C ASN A 52 29.38 4.59 -10.03
N SER A 53 30.16 4.38 -11.11
CA SER A 53 30.75 3.07 -11.45
C SER A 53 32.28 3.20 -11.65
N PRO A 54 33.05 3.38 -10.58
CA PRO A 54 34.51 3.39 -10.69
C PRO A 54 35.03 2.04 -11.16
N GLN A 55 36.22 2.00 -11.77
CA GLN A 55 36.85 0.76 -12.23
C GLN A 55 36.93 -0.28 -11.08
N ARG A 56 37.12 0.20 -9.86
CA ARG A 56 37.10 -0.61 -8.65
C ARG A 56 36.23 0.11 -7.63
N ALA A 57 35.06 -0.45 -7.36
CA ALA A 57 34.20 0.08 -6.31
C ALA A 57 34.86 -0.08 -4.93
N PRO A 58 34.58 0.82 -3.98
CA PRO A 58 35.10 0.72 -2.63
C PRO A 58 34.75 -0.64 -2.00
N LEU A 59 35.62 -1.11 -1.12
CA LEU A 59 35.45 -2.33 -0.34
C LEU A 59 35.25 -3.61 -1.17
N GLY A 60 35.56 -3.58 -2.48
CA GLY A 60 35.34 -4.71 -3.38
C GLY A 60 33.88 -4.96 -3.76
N LEU A 61 32.99 -3.99 -3.53
CA LEU A 61 31.58 -4.07 -3.86
C LEU A 61 31.34 -4.02 -5.38
N TYR A 62 30.17 -4.50 -5.81
CA TYR A 62 29.69 -4.38 -7.16
C TYR A 62 28.78 -3.16 -7.29
N ALA A 63 29.08 -2.28 -8.25
CA ALA A 63 28.22 -1.15 -8.58
C ALA A 63 27.12 -1.62 -9.54
N GLU A 64 25.86 -1.39 -9.15
CA GLU A 64 24.67 -1.80 -9.92
C GLU A 64 23.69 -0.63 -10.00
N GLN A 65 23.07 -0.40 -11.17
CA GLN A 65 22.03 0.60 -11.31
C GLN A 65 20.64 -0.08 -11.32
N LEU A 66 19.74 0.36 -10.47
CA LEU A 66 18.31 0.04 -10.50
C LEU A 66 17.56 1.24 -11.09
N SER A 67 16.97 1.08 -12.29
CA SER A 67 16.23 2.12 -12.99
C SER A 67 14.73 1.86 -12.91
N GLY A 68 13.98 2.79 -12.28
CA GLY A 68 12.52 2.77 -12.22
C GLY A 68 11.84 3.46 -13.40
N SER A 69 12.61 4.16 -14.24
CA SER A 69 12.16 4.80 -15.47
C SER A 69 13.09 4.46 -16.64
N ALA A 70 12.68 4.77 -17.88
CA ALA A 70 13.55 4.64 -19.03
C ALA A 70 14.76 5.58 -18.91
N PHE A 71 15.92 5.20 -19.48
CA PHE A 71 17.13 6.05 -19.47
C PHE A 71 16.90 7.41 -20.14
N THR A 72 15.98 7.48 -21.09
CA THR A 72 15.62 8.69 -21.86
C THR A 72 14.55 9.55 -21.19
N GLU A 73 14.05 9.15 -20.02
CA GLU A 73 13.05 9.95 -19.29
C GLU A 73 13.61 11.34 -18.97
N PRO A 74 12.82 12.43 -19.06
CA PRO A 74 13.24 13.76 -18.66
C PRO A 74 13.81 13.77 -17.25
N ARG A 75 14.84 14.58 -17.01
CA ARG A 75 15.59 14.61 -15.74
C ARG A 75 14.68 14.78 -14.51
N SER A 76 13.62 15.57 -14.61
CA SER A 76 12.66 15.79 -13.54
C SER A 76 11.83 14.56 -13.16
N HIS A 77 11.72 13.59 -14.06
CA HIS A 77 10.92 12.38 -13.88
C HIS A 77 11.77 11.11 -13.89
N ASN A 78 13.08 11.23 -14.13
CA ASN A 78 13.99 10.09 -14.17
C ASN A 78 14.14 9.50 -12.77
N ARG A 79 13.83 8.22 -12.62
CA ARG A 79 13.91 7.46 -11.36
C ARG A 79 15.00 6.41 -11.49
N ARG A 80 16.03 6.52 -10.68
CA ARG A 80 17.13 5.57 -10.62
C ARG A 80 17.83 5.60 -9.28
N SER A 81 18.46 4.49 -8.91
CA SER A 81 19.38 4.42 -7.78
C SER A 81 20.58 3.57 -8.14
N TRP A 82 21.72 3.93 -7.56
CA TRP A 82 22.96 3.15 -7.63
C TRP A 82 23.12 2.37 -6.35
N LEU A 83 23.31 1.06 -6.48
CA LEU A 83 23.44 0.11 -5.39
C LEU A 83 24.88 -0.42 -5.38
N TYR A 84 25.49 -0.45 -4.21
CA TYR A 84 26.83 -1.02 -4.02
C TYR A 84 26.66 -2.23 -3.11
N ARG A 85 26.78 -3.41 -3.72
CA ARG A 85 26.35 -4.67 -3.11
C ARG A 85 27.46 -5.71 -3.10
N ILE A 86 27.33 -6.70 -2.21
CA ILE A 86 28.32 -7.74 -1.99
C ILE A 86 28.40 -8.67 -3.20
N ARG A 87 27.27 -9.03 -3.79
CA ARG A 87 27.15 -9.87 -4.99
C ARG A 87 26.25 -9.22 -6.02
N PRO A 88 26.59 -9.23 -7.30
CA PRO A 88 25.75 -8.61 -8.33
C PRO A 88 24.44 -9.37 -8.47
N SER A 89 23.32 -8.66 -8.66
CA SER A 89 22.00 -9.28 -8.80
C SER A 89 21.88 -10.23 -10.00
N ALA A 90 22.78 -10.12 -10.98
CA ALA A 90 22.88 -11.02 -12.12
C ALA A 90 23.40 -12.43 -11.74
N ALA A 91 24.04 -12.59 -10.58
CA ALA A 91 24.56 -13.88 -10.10
C ALA A 91 23.45 -14.70 -9.42
N HIS A 92 22.52 -15.21 -10.22
CA HIS A 92 21.41 -16.02 -9.73
C HIS A 92 21.15 -17.22 -10.67
N PRO A 93 20.60 -18.33 -10.15
CA PRO A 93 20.13 -19.43 -10.99
C PRO A 93 18.90 -19.03 -11.80
N PRO A 94 18.55 -19.75 -12.88
CA PRO A 94 17.34 -19.49 -13.65
C PRO A 94 16.08 -19.56 -12.78
N PHE A 95 15.16 -18.63 -13.03
CA PHE A 95 13.84 -18.66 -12.41
C PHE A 95 12.97 -19.74 -13.03
N ALA A 96 12.23 -20.46 -12.18
CA ALA A 96 11.20 -21.42 -12.55
C ALA A 96 9.82 -20.86 -12.17
N ARG A 97 8.80 -21.20 -12.95
CA ARG A 97 7.42 -20.80 -12.68
C ARG A 97 6.93 -21.42 -11.36
N ALA A 98 6.34 -20.58 -10.51
CA ALA A 98 5.77 -20.99 -9.22
C ALA A 98 4.24 -20.90 -9.22
N ASN A 99 3.62 -21.53 -8.23
CA ASN A 99 2.19 -21.31 -7.95
C ASN A 99 1.99 -19.87 -7.48
N ARG A 100 0.99 -19.19 -8.03
CA ARG A 100 0.65 -17.81 -7.69
C ARG A 100 -0.37 -17.68 -6.55
N GLY A 101 -0.85 -18.80 -5.99
CA GLY A 101 -1.88 -18.78 -4.94
C GLY A 101 -3.11 -17.96 -5.36
N GLU A 102 -3.52 -17.04 -4.50
CA GLU A 102 -4.65 -16.14 -4.69
C GLU A 102 -4.28 -14.82 -5.41
N ILE A 103 -3.03 -14.67 -5.85
CA ILE A 103 -2.58 -13.49 -6.59
C ILE A 103 -3.09 -13.55 -8.02
N ARG A 104 -3.70 -12.47 -8.47
CA ARG A 104 -4.10 -12.22 -9.85
C ARG A 104 -3.49 -10.91 -10.32
N SER A 105 -3.44 -10.70 -11.61
CA SER A 105 -2.88 -9.49 -12.22
C SER A 105 -3.61 -9.14 -13.52
N ALA A 106 -3.53 -7.88 -13.90
CA ALA A 106 -4.09 -7.42 -15.16
C ALA A 106 -3.45 -8.12 -16.38
N PRO A 107 -4.24 -8.40 -17.44
CA PRO A 107 -5.65 -8.05 -17.59
C PRO A 107 -6.58 -8.97 -16.78
N PHE A 108 -7.61 -8.39 -16.15
CA PHE A 108 -8.61 -9.12 -15.39
C PHE A 108 -9.75 -9.55 -16.33
N THR A 109 -9.88 -10.85 -16.55
CA THR A 109 -10.83 -11.42 -17.51
C THR A 109 -11.77 -12.47 -16.92
N GLU A 110 -11.68 -12.72 -15.61
CA GLU A 110 -12.47 -13.74 -14.90
C GLU A 110 -13.94 -13.31 -14.75
N CYS A 111 -14.19 -11.99 -14.58
CA CYS A 111 -15.52 -11.43 -14.43
C CYS A 111 -15.76 -10.30 -15.43
N LEU A 112 -17.02 -9.89 -15.58
CA LEU A 112 -17.36 -8.60 -16.19
C LEU A 112 -17.27 -7.49 -15.14
N PRO A 113 -16.92 -6.24 -15.51
CA PRO A 113 -17.05 -5.10 -14.62
C PRO A 113 -18.48 -4.96 -14.10
N ASP A 114 -18.63 -4.80 -12.79
CA ASP A 114 -19.95 -4.71 -12.14
C ASP A 114 -20.30 -3.23 -11.90
N PRO A 115 -21.44 -2.71 -12.39
CA PRO A 115 -21.86 -1.32 -12.16
C PRO A 115 -22.49 -1.09 -10.78
N ASN A 116 -22.70 -2.15 -10.00
CA ASN A 116 -23.29 -2.06 -8.67
C ASN A 116 -22.26 -1.62 -7.62
N ARG A 117 -22.76 -1.15 -6.49
CA ARG A 117 -21.95 -0.83 -5.31
C ARG A 117 -21.63 -2.12 -4.57
N LEU A 118 -20.38 -2.31 -4.23
CA LEU A 118 -19.91 -3.57 -3.66
C LEU A 118 -19.18 -3.30 -2.34
N ARG A 119 -19.31 -4.22 -1.37
CA ARG A 119 -18.63 -4.14 -0.07
C ARG A 119 -18.21 -5.50 0.43
N TRP A 120 -17.07 -5.53 1.10
CA TRP A 120 -16.52 -6.70 1.77
C TRP A 120 -16.22 -6.39 3.24
N ASP A 121 -16.53 -7.34 4.10
CA ASP A 121 -15.98 -7.39 5.45
C ASP A 121 -14.48 -7.70 5.41
N PRO A 122 -13.76 -7.55 6.53
CA PRO A 122 -12.34 -7.84 6.60
C PRO A 122 -12.00 -9.26 6.14
N LEU A 123 -10.85 -9.38 5.44
CA LEU A 123 -10.35 -10.69 4.99
C LEU A 123 -10.18 -11.63 6.19
N PRO A 124 -10.74 -12.86 6.16
CA PRO A 124 -10.63 -13.83 7.24
C PRO A 124 -9.18 -14.19 7.57
N ALA A 125 -8.92 -14.57 8.82
CA ALA A 125 -7.60 -15.00 9.25
C ALA A 125 -7.23 -16.34 8.60
N PRO A 126 -5.96 -16.54 8.15
CA PRO A 126 -5.51 -17.80 7.64
C PRO A 126 -5.41 -18.84 8.79
N ALA A 127 -5.78 -20.09 8.50
CA ALA A 127 -5.67 -21.19 9.47
C ALA A 127 -4.23 -21.70 9.61
N ASP A 128 -3.51 -21.76 8.50
CA ASP A 128 -2.14 -22.24 8.43
C ASP A 128 -1.13 -21.08 8.50
N PRO A 129 0.17 -21.35 8.79
CA PRO A 129 1.22 -20.36 8.68
C PRO A 129 1.27 -19.77 7.27
N THR A 130 1.04 -18.46 7.17
CA THR A 130 0.89 -17.76 5.90
C THR A 130 1.70 -16.48 5.95
N ASP A 131 2.72 -16.38 5.10
CA ASP A 131 3.54 -15.19 4.96
C ASP A 131 2.90 -14.16 3.99
N PHE A 132 3.61 -13.04 3.77
CA PHE A 132 3.07 -11.95 2.97
C PHE A 132 2.77 -12.34 1.52
N VAL A 133 3.60 -13.16 0.88
CA VAL A 133 3.38 -13.57 -0.52
C VAL A 133 2.19 -14.53 -0.63
N ASP A 134 2.12 -15.50 0.28
CA ASP A 134 1.04 -16.49 0.26
C ASP A 134 -0.28 -15.95 0.80
N GLY A 135 -0.22 -14.88 1.62
CA GLY A 135 -1.38 -14.18 2.17
C GLY A 135 -1.95 -13.06 1.30
N LEU A 136 -1.31 -12.75 0.16
CA LEU A 136 -1.86 -11.79 -0.80
C LEU A 136 -3.07 -12.39 -1.52
N TRP A 137 -4.19 -11.69 -1.40
CA TRP A 137 -5.46 -12.04 -2.01
C TRP A 137 -5.94 -10.90 -2.92
N THR A 138 -6.04 -11.16 -4.21
CA THR A 138 -6.41 -10.13 -5.19
C THR A 138 -7.92 -9.94 -5.24
N LEU A 139 -8.39 -8.75 -4.93
CA LEU A 139 -9.79 -8.36 -5.07
C LEU A 139 -10.16 -8.14 -6.53
N GLY A 140 -9.37 -7.39 -7.27
CA GLY A 140 -9.61 -7.05 -8.66
C GLY A 140 -8.64 -6.00 -9.15
N GLY A 141 -8.88 -5.51 -10.35
CA GLY A 141 -8.05 -4.47 -10.94
C GLY A 141 -8.47 -4.12 -12.36
N ASN A 142 -7.59 -3.40 -13.05
CA ASN A 142 -7.80 -2.94 -14.42
C ASN A 142 -6.48 -2.83 -15.19
N GLY A 143 -6.58 -2.46 -16.47
CA GLY A 143 -5.41 -2.22 -17.32
C GLY A 143 -4.72 -3.51 -17.78
N ASP A 144 -3.41 -3.41 -17.99
CA ASP A 144 -2.53 -4.49 -18.44
C ASP A 144 -1.12 -4.30 -17.87
N ALA A 145 -0.67 -5.24 -17.04
CA ALA A 145 0.65 -5.19 -16.42
C ALA A 145 1.79 -5.22 -17.45
N THR A 146 1.60 -5.93 -18.58
CA THR A 146 2.61 -6.00 -19.65
C THR A 146 2.75 -4.70 -20.42
N GLN A 147 1.68 -3.89 -20.47
CA GLN A 147 1.67 -2.55 -21.06
C GLN A 147 1.93 -1.44 -20.03
N ARG A 148 2.14 -1.80 -18.77
CA ARG A 148 2.38 -0.86 -17.67
C ARG A 148 1.26 0.17 -17.52
N THR A 149 0.01 -0.30 -17.55
CA THR A 149 -1.19 0.53 -17.37
C THR A 149 -2.13 -0.09 -16.37
N GLY A 150 -2.81 0.75 -15.58
CA GLY A 150 -3.79 0.31 -14.60
C GLY A 150 -3.18 -0.10 -13.26
N MET A 151 -3.99 -0.82 -12.48
CA MET A 151 -3.66 -1.23 -11.12
C MET A 151 -4.38 -2.51 -10.71
N ALA A 152 -3.91 -3.11 -9.61
CA ALA A 152 -4.67 -4.10 -8.86
C ALA A 152 -4.84 -3.68 -7.40
N VAL A 153 -5.95 -4.12 -6.80
CA VAL A 153 -6.19 -4.07 -5.36
C VAL A 153 -6.00 -5.47 -4.81
N HIS A 154 -5.07 -5.60 -3.88
CA HIS A 154 -4.91 -6.81 -3.09
C HIS A 154 -5.24 -6.51 -1.64
N LEU A 155 -5.74 -7.52 -0.94
CA LEU A 155 -5.80 -7.57 0.52
C LEU A 155 -4.74 -8.55 1.00
N TYR A 156 -4.30 -8.41 2.22
CA TYR A 156 -3.49 -9.43 2.86
C TYR A 156 -3.97 -9.70 4.29
N HIS A 157 -3.88 -10.97 4.71
CA HIS A 157 -4.00 -11.38 6.10
C HIS A 157 -2.98 -12.47 6.34
N VAL A 158 -2.01 -12.19 7.20
CA VAL A 158 -0.80 -12.98 7.39
C VAL A 158 -0.56 -13.27 8.86
N ASN A 159 0.04 -14.41 9.16
CA ASN A 159 0.34 -14.86 10.52
C ASN A 159 1.73 -15.53 10.64
N ALA A 160 2.59 -15.32 9.64
CA ALA A 160 3.98 -15.74 9.64
C ALA A 160 4.87 -14.67 8.99
N SER A 161 6.08 -14.51 9.49
CA SER A 161 7.12 -13.71 8.86
C SER A 161 7.74 -14.46 7.68
N MET A 162 8.22 -13.71 6.67
CA MET A 162 9.07 -14.25 5.62
C MET A 162 10.48 -14.44 6.18
N GLU A 163 10.94 -15.69 6.35
CA GLU A 163 12.25 -15.96 6.96
C GLU A 163 13.38 -15.94 5.92
N ARG A 164 13.42 -17.00 5.10
CA ARG A 164 14.39 -17.17 4.02
C ARG A 164 13.72 -17.05 2.65
N ARG A 165 12.86 -16.09 2.55
CA ARG A 165 12.09 -15.76 1.36
C ARG A 165 12.13 -14.26 1.13
N VAL A 166 12.33 -13.87 -0.13
CA VAL A 166 12.38 -12.46 -0.55
C VAL A 166 11.46 -12.28 -1.74
N PHE A 167 10.72 -11.20 -1.76
CA PHE A 167 9.79 -10.87 -2.85
C PHE A 167 10.29 -9.67 -3.64
N GLY A 168 10.12 -9.73 -4.97
CA GLY A 168 10.33 -8.63 -5.90
C GLY A 168 9.18 -8.53 -6.88
N ASN A 169 8.74 -7.32 -7.18
CA ASN A 169 7.67 -7.08 -8.15
C ASN A 169 8.20 -6.30 -9.35
N ALA A 170 8.27 -6.96 -10.50
CA ALA A 170 8.68 -6.33 -11.77
C ALA A 170 7.49 -5.67 -12.50
N ASP A 171 6.24 -6.00 -12.14
CA ASP A 171 5.04 -5.49 -12.79
C ASP A 171 4.68 -4.06 -12.36
N GLY A 172 4.87 -3.73 -11.08
CA GLY A 172 4.42 -2.46 -10.54
C GLY A 172 5.09 -2.04 -9.24
N GLU A 173 4.78 -0.83 -8.79
CA GLU A 173 5.03 -0.39 -7.42
C GLU A 173 3.97 -0.95 -6.48
N LEU A 174 4.32 -1.18 -5.23
CA LEU A 174 3.39 -1.58 -4.18
C LEU A 174 3.21 -0.46 -3.17
N LEU A 175 1.97 -0.01 -2.99
CA LEU A 175 1.58 0.87 -1.90
C LEU A 175 0.88 0.01 -0.83
N ILE A 176 1.55 -0.25 0.29
CA ILE A 176 1.12 -1.15 1.35
C ILE A 176 0.50 -0.32 2.47
N VAL A 177 -0.75 -0.62 2.83
CA VAL A 177 -1.55 0.09 3.85
C VAL A 177 -1.95 -0.89 4.95
N PRO A 178 -1.18 -1.02 6.04
CA PRO A 178 -1.57 -1.84 7.18
C PRO A 178 -2.83 -1.31 7.87
N GLU A 179 -3.75 -2.21 8.22
CA GLU A 179 -4.91 -1.92 9.07
C GLU A 179 -4.74 -2.52 10.46
N ARG A 180 -4.11 -3.71 10.54
CA ARG A 180 -3.86 -4.41 11.81
C ARG A 180 -2.47 -5.01 11.79
N GLY A 181 -1.78 -4.92 12.93
CA GLY A 181 -0.44 -5.45 13.11
C GLY A 181 0.64 -4.66 12.37
N GLY A 182 1.79 -4.50 13.00
CA GLY A 182 2.94 -3.81 12.45
C GLY A 182 3.80 -4.71 11.57
N LEU A 183 4.39 -4.13 10.54
CA LEU A 183 5.32 -4.78 9.62
C LEU A 183 6.70 -4.16 9.71
N LEU A 184 7.75 -4.99 9.70
CA LEU A 184 9.10 -4.58 9.34
C LEU A 184 9.35 -5.04 7.90
N LEU A 185 9.48 -4.08 7.00
CA LEU A 185 9.87 -4.34 5.61
C LEU A 185 11.39 -4.23 5.54
N ARG A 186 12.04 -5.36 5.32
CA ARG A 186 13.49 -5.42 5.07
C ARG A 186 13.73 -5.38 3.58
N THR A 187 14.22 -4.26 3.09
CA THR A 187 14.44 -4.02 1.66
C THR A 187 15.93 -4.03 1.30
N GLU A 188 16.26 -4.04 0.02
CA GLU A 188 17.64 -3.82 -0.47
C GLU A 188 18.21 -2.44 -0.05
N PHE A 189 17.36 -1.48 0.30
CA PHE A 189 17.77 -0.13 0.70
C PHE A 189 17.92 0.04 2.22
N GLY A 190 17.37 -0.89 3.00
CA GLY A 190 17.33 -0.83 4.47
C GLY A 190 15.96 -1.20 5.02
N LEU A 191 15.68 -0.77 6.23
CA LEU A 191 14.53 -1.20 7.02
C LEU A 191 13.47 -0.12 7.12
N LEU A 192 12.19 -0.51 6.90
CA LEU A 192 11.02 0.34 7.10
C LEU A 192 10.10 -0.29 8.14
N ARG A 193 9.83 0.43 9.22
CA ARG A 193 8.78 0.08 10.18
C ARG A 193 7.46 0.70 9.72
N VAL A 194 6.44 -0.14 9.52
CA VAL A 194 5.15 0.27 8.97
C VAL A 194 4.04 -0.22 9.88
N GLU A 195 3.35 0.68 10.53
CA GLU A 195 2.29 0.39 11.49
C GLU A 195 0.92 0.80 10.92
N PRO A 196 -0.21 0.36 11.51
CA PRO A 196 -1.52 0.88 11.17
C PRO A 196 -1.54 2.42 11.22
N GLY A 197 -2.06 3.04 10.16
CA GLY A 197 -1.99 4.49 9.95
C GLY A 197 -0.73 4.97 9.23
N HIS A 198 0.24 4.10 8.95
CA HIS A 198 1.30 4.36 7.99
C HIS A 198 0.96 3.79 6.61
N VAL A 199 1.66 4.27 5.60
CA VAL A 199 1.69 3.67 4.26
C VAL A 199 3.14 3.49 3.83
N ALA A 200 3.45 2.34 3.20
CA ALA A 200 4.75 2.11 2.61
C ALA A 200 4.66 2.04 1.09
N LEU A 201 5.55 2.74 0.41
CA LEU A 201 5.73 2.69 -1.03
C LEU A 201 6.99 1.89 -1.34
N ILE A 202 6.84 0.74 -2.00
CA ILE A 202 7.94 -0.10 -2.49
C ILE A 202 8.00 0.05 -4.00
N PRO A 203 9.04 0.71 -4.53
CA PRO A 203 9.19 0.91 -5.97
C PRO A 203 9.34 -0.39 -6.75
N ARG A 204 8.93 -0.36 -8.02
CA ARG A 204 9.10 -1.47 -8.96
C ARG A 204 10.54 -1.99 -8.99
N GLY A 205 10.70 -3.30 -8.86
CA GLY A 205 11.99 -3.98 -8.92
C GLY A 205 12.76 -4.04 -7.61
N VAL A 206 12.36 -3.30 -6.58
CA VAL A 206 12.97 -3.38 -5.25
C VAL A 206 12.61 -4.72 -4.61
N ARG A 207 13.61 -5.42 -4.11
CA ARG A 207 13.45 -6.69 -3.37
C ARG A 207 13.26 -6.41 -1.88
N PHE A 208 12.35 -7.17 -1.27
CA PHE A 208 12.07 -7.03 0.15
C PHE A 208 11.51 -8.32 0.75
N ARG A 209 11.53 -8.42 2.07
CA ARG A 209 10.75 -9.39 2.84
C ARG A 209 9.98 -8.69 3.94
N VAL A 210 8.92 -9.33 4.41
CA VAL A 210 8.02 -8.83 5.43
C VAL A 210 8.18 -9.65 6.70
N GLU A 211 8.48 -8.99 7.81
CA GLU A 211 8.55 -9.55 9.15
C GLU A 211 7.45 -8.94 10.01
N LEU A 212 6.77 -9.74 10.83
CA LEU A 212 5.71 -9.27 11.71
C LEU A 212 6.28 -8.70 13.00
N LEU A 213 5.79 -7.53 13.43
CA LEU A 213 6.30 -6.83 14.61
C LEU A 213 5.53 -7.16 15.89
N ASP A 214 4.23 -7.43 15.79
CA ASP A 214 3.36 -7.56 16.94
C ASP A 214 3.20 -9.02 17.37
N ASP A 215 3.22 -9.25 18.69
CA ASP A 215 2.77 -10.52 19.25
C ASP A 215 1.24 -10.60 19.21
N ALA A 216 0.71 -11.80 19.11
CA ALA A 216 -0.72 -11.98 19.25
C ALA A 216 -1.18 -11.59 20.67
N PRO A 217 -2.27 -10.80 20.80
CA PRO A 217 -2.77 -10.35 22.11
C PRO A 217 -3.10 -11.48 23.08
N ASP A 218 -3.40 -12.68 22.57
CA ASP A 218 -3.78 -13.88 23.30
C ASP A 218 -2.62 -14.91 23.43
N GLY A 219 -1.39 -14.53 23.06
CA GLY A 219 -0.23 -15.43 23.03
C GLY A 219 -0.29 -16.44 21.90
N GLY A 220 -1.14 -16.24 20.89
CA GLY A 220 -1.20 -16.99 19.65
C GLY A 220 -0.08 -16.65 18.68
N ARG A 221 -0.33 -16.80 17.37
CA ARG A 221 0.58 -16.33 16.33
C ARG A 221 0.41 -14.83 16.11
N PRO A 222 1.49 -14.08 15.82
CA PRO A 222 1.39 -12.71 15.38
C PRO A 222 0.56 -12.63 14.10
N THR A 223 -0.21 -11.58 13.93
CA THR A 223 -0.99 -11.41 12.70
C THR A 223 -0.90 -9.97 12.20
N ALA A 224 -0.92 -9.80 10.88
CA ALA A 224 -1.08 -8.51 10.26
C ALA A 224 -2.05 -8.59 9.09
N ARG A 225 -2.84 -7.52 8.91
CA ARG A 225 -3.84 -7.41 7.85
C ARG A 225 -3.80 -6.00 7.26
N GLY A 226 -4.14 -5.89 5.99
CA GLY A 226 -4.21 -4.61 5.31
C GLY A 226 -4.46 -4.73 3.83
N TYR A 227 -4.10 -3.67 3.12
CA TYR A 227 -4.39 -3.48 1.71
C TYR A 227 -3.12 -3.19 0.94
N VAL A 228 -3.12 -3.52 -0.34
CA VAL A 228 -2.03 -3.22 -1.26
C VAL A 228 -2.62 -2.71 -2.57
N CYS A 229 -2.20 -1.52 -2.98
CA CYS A 229 -2.34 -1.08 -4.37
C CYS A 229 -1.09 -1.49 -5.14
N GLU A 230 -1.24 -2.28 -6.17
CA GLU A 230 -0.19 -2.55 -7.15
C GLU A 230 -0.39 -1.63 -8.35
N ASN A 231 0.46 -0.62 -8.49
CA ASN A 231 0.41 0.36 -9.57
C ASN A 231 1.27 -0.11 -10.75
N TYR A 232 0.66 -0.46 -11.86
CA TYR A 232 1.37 -0.85 -13.08
C TYR A 232 1.87 0.35 -13.89
N GLY A 233 1.32 1.53 -13.63
CA GLY A 233 1.55 2.75 -14.39
C GLY A 233 2.90 3.44 -14.12
N ARG A 234 2.88 4.74 -14.23
CA ARG A 234 4.01 5.61 -13.87
C ARG A 234 4.22 5.57 -12.36
N PRO A 235 5.46 5.82 -11.89
CA PRO A 235 5.72 5.91 -10.46
C PRO A 235 4.82 6.95 -9.78
N PHE A 236 4.46 6.67 -8.53
CA PHE A 236 3.77 7.65 -7.70
C PHE A 236 4.62 8.91 -7.51
N GLU A 237 3.95 10.04 -7.54
CA GLU A 237 4.51 11.37 -7.27
C GLU A 237 3.58 12.17 -6.36
N LEU A 238 4.07 13.27 -5.82
CA LEU A 238 3.23 14.20 -5.07
C LEU A 238 2.29 14.94 -6.02
N PRO A 239 1.02 15.12 -5.66
CA PRO A 239 0.06 15.83 -6.50
C PRO A 239 0.42 17.31 -6.64
N ALA A 240 -0.08 17.95 -7.71
CA ALA A 240 0.05 19.38 -7.88
C ALA A 240 -0.65 20.11 -6.74
N LEU A 241 -0.03 21.19 -6.23
CA LEU A 241 -0.56 21.95 -5.09
C LEU A 241 -1.85 22.72 -5.42
N GLY A 242 -2.02 23.13 -6.67
CA GLY A 242 -3.20 23.87 -7.11
C GLY A 242 -3.51 25.10 -6.22
N PRO A 243 -4.79 25.36 -5.92
CA PRO A 243 -5.19 26.50 -5.08
C PRO A 243 -4.87 26.29 -3.58
N ILE A 244 -4.54 25.09 -3.13
CA ILE A 244 -4.21 24.77 -1.73
C ILE A 244 -2.89 25.40 -1.34
N GLY A 245 -1.91 25.40 -2.27
CA GLY A 245 -0.56 25.91 -2.02
C GLY A 245 0.29 24.97 -1.15
N ALA A 246 1.47 25.43 -0.76
CA ALA A 246 2.51 24.61 -0.16
C ALA A 246 2.23 24.10 1.27
N ASN A 247 1.21 24.62 1.92
CA ASN A 247 0.88 24.24 3.31
C ASN A 247 -0.25 23.22 3.43
N GLY A 248 -0.82 22.79 2.31
CA GLY A 248 -1.81 21.70 2.25
C GLY A 248 -1.19 20.38 1.78
N LEU A 249 -2.00 19.33 1.74
CA LEU A 249 -1.62 18.00 1.25
C LEU A 249 -0.50 17.33 2.05
N ALA A 250 0.08 16.27 1.48
CA ALA A 250 1.23 15.60 2.08
C ALA A 250 2.52 16.44 1.92
N ASN A 251 3.26 16.62 3.00
CA ASN A 251 4.52 17.34 2.93
C ASN A 251 5.67 16.38 2.54
N PRO A 252 6.48 16.71 1.51
CA PRO A 252 7.60 15.86 1.09
C PRO A 252 8.53 15.45 2.23
N ARG A 253 8.78 16.33 3.21
CA ARG A 253 9.67 16.06 4.37
C ARG A 253 9.20 14.94 5.28
N ASP A 254 7.89 14.60 5.25
CA ASP A 254 7.31 13.58 6.14
C ASP A 254 7.36 12.17 5.52
N PHE A 255 7.79 12.06 4.26
CA PHE A 255 8.15 10.78 3.65
C PHE A 255 9.58 10.41 4.04
N LEU A 256 9.74 9.23 4.59
CA LEU A 256 10.98 8.75 5.17
C LEU A 256 11.54 7.58 4.37
N ALA A 257 12.71 7.77 3.76
CA ALA A 257 13.48 6.70 3.13
C ALA A 257 14.36 6.00 4.16
N PRO A 258 14.61 4.67 4.05
CA PRO A 258 15.45 3.96 5.01
C PRO A 258 16.91 4.39 4.90
N THR A 259 17.68 4.17 5.95
CA THR A 259 19.14 4.16 5.85
C THR A 259 19.64 2.78 5.47
N ALA A 260 20.79 2.71 4.79
CA ALA A 260 21.37 1.44 4.32
C ALA A 260 21.54 0.45 5.48
N ALA A 261 21.03 -0.76 5.26
CA ALA A 261 21.23 -1.90 6.13
C ALA A 261 21.26 -3.16 5.26
N TYR A 262 22.31 -3.95 5.40
CA TYR A 262 22.57 -5.09 4.54
C TYR A 262 22.60 -6.41 5.29
N GLU A 263 22.46 -7.49 4.55
CA GLU A 263 22.64 -8.87 5.04
C GLU A 263 23.80 -9.53 4.28
N ASP A 264 24.83 -9.94 5.01
CA ASP A 264 25.86 -10.85 4.51
C ASP A 264 25.61 -12.24 5.06
N VAL A 265 24.55 -12.88 4.55
CA VAL A 265 24.05 -14.17 5.02
C VAL A 265 24.10 -15.18 3.88
N GLU A 266 24.84 -16.27 4.11
CA GLU A 266 24.94 -17.39 3.18
C GLU A 266 23.88 -18.47 3.46
N GLY A 267 23.68 -19.32 2.46
CA GLY A 267 22.72 -20.44 2.47
C GLY A 267 21.44 -20.13 1.69
N PRO A 268 20.57 -21.13 1.53
CA PRO A 268 19.46 -21.05 0.59
C PRO A 268 18.44 -19.96 0.98
N VAL A 269 18.12 -19.10 0.03
CA VAL A 269 17.06 -18.08 0.12
C VAL A 269 16.19 -18.19 -1.12
N GLU A 270 14.89 -18.36 -0.93
CA GLU A 270 13.92 -18.33 -2.02
C GLU A 270 13.66 -16.88 -2.46
N VAL A 271 13.94 -16.58 -3.71
CA VAL A 271 13.57 -15.29 -4.31
C VAL A 271 12.35 -15.50 -5.18
N VAL A 272 11.25 -14.87 -4.78
CA VAL A 272 9.99 -14.84 -5.53
C VAL A 272 9.92 -13.57 -6.34
N ASN A 273 9.79 -13.69 -7.66
CA ASN A 273 9.68 -12.55 -8.56
C ASN A 273 8.31 -12.57 -9.26
N LYS A 274 7.53 -11.51 -9.10
CA LYS A 274 6.30 -11.31 -9.88
C LYS A 274 6.66 -10.65 -11.20
N PHE A 275 6.36 -11.34 -12.30
CA PHE A 275 6.67 -10.88 -13.65
C PHE A 275 5.54 -11.25 -14.61
N CYS A 276 4.98 -10.26 -15.30
CA CYS A 276 3.85 -10.40 -16.22
C CYS A 276 2.70 -11.20 -15.60
N GLY A 277 2.33 -10.87 -14.35
CA GLY A 277 1.23 -11.48 -13.63
C GLY A 277 1.45 -12.91 -13.16
N GLN A 278 2.67 -13.43 -13.28
CA GLN A 278 3.04 -14.76 -12.83
C GLN A 278 4.09 -14.66 -11.72
N LEU A 279 4.11 -15.66 -10.83
CA LEU A 279 5.19 -15.81 -9.87
C LEU A 279 6.26 -16.76 -10.41
N TRP A 280 7.49 -16.36 -10.20
CA TRP A 280 8.68 -17.10 -10.57
C TRP A 280 9.60 -17.21 -9.36
N THR A 281 10.21 -18.35 -9.14
CA THR A 281 11.11 -18.57 -8.00
C THR A 281 12.48 -19.03 -8.45
N ALA A 282 13.49 -18.62 -7.69
CA ALA A 282 14.85 -19.15 -7.77
C ALA A 282 15.42 -19.25 -6.36
N THR A 283 16.19 -20.31 -6.08
CA THR A 283 16.87 -20.46 -4.80
C THR A 283 18.28 -19.92 -4.93
N TYR A 284 18.53 -18.78 -4.27
CA TYR A 284 19.86 -18.18 -4.17
C TYR A 284 20.66 -18.91 -3.06
N ASP A 285 21.99 -18.88 -3.14
CA ASP A 285 22.88 -19.40 -2.11
C ASP A 285 23.24 -18.34 -1.03
N HIS A 286 22.66 -17.15 -1.13
CA HIS A 286 22.86 -16.01 -0.24
C HIS A 286 21.63 -15.12 -0.16
N SER A 287 21.60 -14.22 0.82
CA SER A 287 20.57 -13.16 0.86
C SER A 287 20.78 -12.12 -0.25
N PRO A 288 19.77 -11.83 -1.09
CA PRO A 288 19.87 -10.75 -2.07
C PRO A 288 19.66 -9.36 -1.46
N LEU A 289 19.48 -9.24 -0.13
CA LEU A 289 19.38 -7.96 0.58
C LEU A 289 20.75 -7.51 1.06
N ASP A 290 21.76 -7.61 0.19
CA ASP A 290 23.17 -7.46 0.45
C ASP A 290 23.77 -6.10 0.00
N VAL A 291 22.92 -5.09 -0.14
CA VAL A 291 23.33 -3.73 -0.54
C VAL A 291 23.91 -2.97 0.64
N VAL A 292 25.23 -2.72 0.61
CA VAL A 292 25.97 -2.08 1.69
C VAL A 292 25.84 -0.55 1.68
N ALA A 293 25.67 0.01 0.47
CA ALA A 293 25.48 1.45 0.30
C ALA A 293 24.67 1.72 -0.98
N TRP A 294 24.00 2.85 -1.01
CA TRP A 294 23.20 3.26 -2.17
C TRP A 294 23.03 4.79 -2.22
N HIS A 295 22.76 5.31 -3.40
CA HIS A 295 22.26 6.68 -3.58
C HIS A 295 21.31 6.74 -4.78
N GLY A 296 20.39 7.68 -4.76
CA GLY A 296 19.42 7.93 -5.83
C GLY A 296 18.05 8.35 -5.34
N ASN A 297 17.08 8.35 -6.26
CA ASN A 297 15.70 8.78 -6.02
C ASN A 297 14.65 7.71 -6.32
N HIS A 298 15.06 6.51 -6.74
CA HIS A 298 14.20 5.33 -6.86
C HIS A 298 14.37 4.51 -5.58
N VAL A 299 13.69 4.92 -4.52
CA VAL A 299 13.86 4.41 -3.17
C VAL A 299 12.52 4.14 -2.51
N PRO A 300 12.42 3.17 -1.59
CA PRO A 300 11.20 2.94 -0.83
C PRO A 300 10.98 4.05 0.21
N TYR A 301 9.71 4.27 0.58
CA TYR A 301 9.32 5.25 1.58
C TYR A 301 8.30 4.68 2.55
N VAL A 302 8.30 5.22 3.78
CA VAL A 302 7.17 5.15 4.71
C VAL A 302 6.66 6.57 4.99
N TYR A 303 5.33 6.69 5.12
CA TYR A 303 4.66 7.94 5.44
C TYR A 303 3.57 7.70 6.49
N ASP A 304 3.54 8.53 7.53
CA ASP A 304 2.49 8.52 8.56
C ASP A 304 1.30 9.36 8.07
N LEU A 305 0.18 8.74 7.78
CA LEU A 305 -1.04 9.37 7.28
C LEU A 305 -1.62 10.43 8.23
N ARG A 306 -1.30 10.35 9.53
CA ARG A 306 -1.73 11.34 10.54
C ARG A 306 -0.99 12.67 10.40
N ARG A 307 0.08 12.72 9.58
CA ARG A 307 0.82 13.95 9.23
C ARG A 307 0.25 14.67 8.03
N PHE A 308 -0.77 14.09 7.38
CA PHE A 308 -1.42 14.72 6.25
C PHE A 308 -2.07 16.04 6.69
N ASN A 309 -1.70 17.15 6.04
CA ASN A 309 -2.25 18.47 6.35
C ASN A 309 -3.58 18.66 5.61
N VAL A 310 -4.65 18.18 6.22
CA VAL A 310 -5.98 18.13 5.61
C VAL A 310 -6.65 19.50 5.61
N ILE A 311 -7.30 19.84 4.49
CA ILE A 311 -8.27 20.95 4.40
C ILE A 311 -9.66 20.31 4.38
N GLY A 312 -10.30 20.23 5.54
CA GLY A 312 -11.55 19.49 5.71
C GLY A 312 -12.80 20.29 5.39
N SER A 313 -12.69 21.61 5.23
CA SER A 313 -13.86 22.47 5.05
C SER A 313 -13.52 23.77 4.32
N ILE A 314 -14.48 24.27 3.58
CA ILE A 314 -14.55 25.63 3.03
C ILE A 314 -15.73 26.33 3.64
N SER A 315 -15.97 27.62 3.31
CA SER A 315 -17.06 28.40 3.93
C SER A 315 -18.43 27.81 3.66
N TYR A 316 -18.66 27.35 2.45
CA TYR A 316 -19.87 26.66 2.00
C TYR A 316 -19.49 25.45 1.18
N ASP A 317 -20.36 24.47 1.12
CA ASP A 317 -20.19 23.21 0.40
C ASP A 317 -19.15 22.24 0.99
N HIS A 318 -19.26 20.99 0.61
CA HIS A 318 -18.27 19.97 0.94
C HIS A 318 -17.19 19.98 -0.14
N PRO A 319 -15.91 20.07 0.23
CA PRO A 319 -14.83 20.07 -0.76
C PRO A 319 -14.73 18.75 -1.51
N ASP A 320 -14.25 18.79 -2.75
CA ASP A 320 -13.99 17.61 -3.55
C ASP A 320 -12.87 16.75 -2.96
N PRO A 321 -12.91 15.41 -3.15
CA PRO A 321 -11.89 14.50 -2.61
C PRO A 321 -10.47 14.77 -3.07
N SER A 322 -10.27 15.51 -4.17
CA SER A 322 -8.93 15.86 -4.69
C SER A 322 -8.04 16.56 -3.66
N ILE A 323 -8.62 17.28 -2.68
CA ILE A 323 -7.88 17.94 -1.60
C ILE A 323 -7.33 16.94 -0.56
N PHE A 324 -7.70 15.69 -0.63
CA PHE A 324 -7.24 14.62 0.25
C PHE A 324 -6.20 13.72 -0.40
N THR A 325 -5.73 14.04 -1.63
CA THR A 325 -4.76 13.23 -2.37
C THR A 325 -3.38 13.29 -1.73
N VAL A 326 -2.86 12.14 -1.33
CA VAL A 326 -1.52 11.96 -0.76
C VAL A 326 -0.48 11.77 -1.86
N LEU A 327 -0.76 10.84 -2.78
CA LEU A 327 0.10 10.48 -3.91
C LEU A 327 -0.75 10.29 -5.17
N THR A 328 -0.18 10.63 -6.31
CA THR A 328 -0.79 10.42 -7.63
C THR A 328 0.16 9.66 -8.55
N SER A 329 -0.36 8.74 -9.34
CA SER A 329 0.34 8.12 -10.48
C SER A 329 -0.21 8.73 -11.75
N PRO A 330 0.54 9.61 -12.45
CA PRO A 330 0.05 10.25 -13.67
C PRO A 330 -0.25 9.23 -14.76
N SER A 331 -1.31 9.46 -15.53
CA SER A 331 -1.57 8.69 -16.74
C SER A 331 -0.91 9.34 -17.98
N ASP A 332 -1.16 8.76 -19.13
CA ASP A 332 -0.79 9.30 -20.44
C ASP A 332 -1.65 10.50 -20.86
N THR A 333 -2.76 10.74 -20.16
CA THR A 333 -3.67 11.86 -20.41
C THR A 333 -3.41 12.95 -19.36
N PRO A 334 -2.90 14.14 -19.77
CA PRO A 334 -2.65 15.22 -18.83
C PRO A 334 -3.87 15.61 -18.00
N GLY A 335 -3.67 15.77 -16.69
CA GLY A 335 -4.73 16.13 -15.73
C GLY A 335 -5.66 14.99 -15.32
N LEU A 336 -5.38 13.75 -15.76
CA LEU A 336 -6.12 12.55 -15.39
C LEU A 336 -5.15 11.52 -14.79
N ALA A 337 -5.34 11.17 -13.54
CA ALA A 337 -4.51 10.16 -12.88
C ALA A 337 -4.79 8.75 -13.40
N GLY A 338 -3.76 7.92 -13.44
CA GLY A 338 -3.92 6.47 -13.55
C GLY A 338 -4.43 5.89 -12.23
N VAL A 339 -3.82 6.34 -11.13
CA VAL A 339 -4.22 6.01 -9.75
C VAL A 339 -3.95 7.21 -8.85
N ASP A 340 -4.91 7.56 -8.01
CA ASP A 340 -4.73 8.46 -6.87
C ASP A 340 -4.85 7.67 -5.56
N PHE A 341 -4.00 7.99 -4.60
CA PHE A 341 -4.13 7.55 -3.22
C PHE A 341 -4.60 8.72 -2.37
N VAL A 342 -5.79 8.58 -1.81
CA VAL A 342 -6.51 9.60 -1.06
C VAL A 342 -6.65 9.17 0.39
N VAL A 343 -6.51 10.08 1.35
CA VAL A 343 -6.71 9.79 2.78
C VAL A 343 -7.79 10.68 3.39
N PHE A 344 -8.75 10.08 4.08
CA PHE A 344 -9.76 10.78 4.88
C PHE A 344 -9.29 10.77 6.35
N ALA A 345 -8.43 11.73 6.67
CA ALA A 345 -7.83 11.87 7.99
C ALA A 345 -8.71 12.73 8.93
N PRO A 346 -8.43 12.71 10.26
CA PRO A 346 -9.08 13.60 11.22
C PRO A 346 -9.04 15.06 10.78
N ARG A 347 -10.20 15.76 10.90
CA ARG A 347 -10.36 17.12 10.35
C ARG A 347 -11.49 17.89 11.02
N TRP A 348 -11.46 19.22 10.84
CA TRP A 348 -12.54 20.11 11.23
C TRP A 348 -13.56 20.28 10.11
N LEU A 349 -14.86 20.25 10.46
CA LEU A 349 -15.98 20.59 9.63
C LEU A 349 -16.60 21.88 10.16
N VAL A 350 -16.54 22.96 9.39
CA VAL A 350 -17.00 24.29 9.79
C VAL A 350 -17.86 24.97 8.72
N GLY A 351 -18.18 24.29 7.62
CA GLY A 351 -19.00 24.84 6.53
C GLY A 351 -20.35 25.36 7.05
N GLU A 352 -20.67 26.61 6.71
CA GLU A 352 -21.93 27.26 7.05
C GLU A 352 -23.04 26.78 6.12
N ASP A 353 -24.25 26.57 6.63
CA ASP A 353 -25.42 26.14 5.84
C ASP A 353 -25.08 25.02 4.83
N THR A 354 -24.34 24.00 5.29
CA THR A 354 -23.75 22.99 4.43
C THR A 354 -24.13 21.59 4.87
N PHE A 355 -24.53 20.74 3.92
CA PHE A 355 -24.59 19.31 4.13
C PHE A 355 -23.17 18.77 4.26
N ARG A 356 -22.74 18.42 5.47
CA ARG A 356 -21.32 18.16 5.78
C ARG A 356 -20.77 16.80 5.38
N PRO A 357 -21.55 15.70 5.34
CA PRO A 357 -21.08 14.46 4.71
C PRO A 357 -20.78 14.64 3.22
N PRO A 358 -19.97 13.78 2.60
CA PRO A 358 -19.87 13.76 1.15
C PRO A 358 -21.26 13.68 0.49
N TYR A 359 -21.51 14.52 -0.51
CA TYR A 359 -22.80 14.57 -1.21
C TYR A 359 -23.04 13.31 -2.06
N PHE A 360 -24.29 13.06 -2.46
CA PHE A 360 -24.61 12.03 -3.44
C PHE A 360 -23.98 12.41 -4.79
N HIS A 361 -23.27 11.46 -5.39
CA HIS A 361 -22.56 11.71 -6.65
C HIS A 361 -22.45 10.49 -7.55
N ARG A 362 -21.98 10.75 -8.76
CA ARG A 362 -21.52 9.77 -9.74
C ARG A 362 -20.22 10.30 -10.31
N ASN A 363 -19.15 9.57 -10.09
CA ASN A 363 -17.80 9.96 -10.51
C ASN A 363 -17.42 9.23 -11.82
N VAL A 364 -16.66 9.89 -12.69
CA VAL A 364 -16.06 9.27 -13.88
C VAL A 364 -14.93 8.32 -13.50
N MET A 365 -14.36 8.50 -12.33
CA MET A 365 -13.34 7.61 -11.76
C MET A 365 -13.98 6.47 -10.99
N THR A 366 -13.25 5.39 -10.83
CA THR A 366 -13.61 4.24 -9.99
C THR A 366 -12.93 4.37 -8.64
N GLU A 367 -13.66 4.10 -7.57
CA GLU A 367 -13.25 4.29 -6.20
C GLU A 367 -13.23 2.96 -5.43
N TYR A 368 -12.07 2.56 -4.91
CA TYR A 368 -11.96 1.51 -3.90
C TYR A 368 -11.57 2.14 -2.57
N MET A 369 -12.46 2.08 -1.59
CA MET A 369 -12.25 2.64 -0.26
C MET A 369 -11.96 1.55 0.76
N GLY A 370 -10.99 1.78 1.65
CA GLY A 370 -10.70 0.97 2.82
C GLY A 370 -10.78 1.78 4.11
N LEU A 371 -11.10 1.11 5.22
CA LEU A 371 -11.12 1.73 6.55
C LEU A 371 -9.99 1.15 7.41
N ILE A 372 -9.12 2.02 7.91
CA ILE A 372 -7.97 1.64 8.74
C ILE A 372 -8.39 1.60 10.21
N GLU A 373 -9.04 2.66 10.72
CA GLU A 373 -9.48 2.73 12.11
C GLU A 373 -10.75 3.58 12.27
N GLY A 374 -11.46 3.38 13.38
CA GLY A 374 -12.61 4.17 13.78
C GLY A 374 -13.84 3.98 12.89
N ALA A 375 -14.52 5.07 12.59
CA ALA A 375 -15.72 5.12 11.75
C ALA A 375 -15.55 6.12 10.60
N TYR A 376 -16.19 5.84 9.47
CA TYR A 376 -16.23 6.75 8.33
C TYR A 376 -17.51 7.60 8.39
N ASP A 377 -17.38 8.91 8.22
CA ASP A 377 -18.45 9.90 8.44
C ASP A 377 -19.68 9.80 7.51
N ALA A 378 -19.54 9.12 6.37
CA ALA A 378 -20.63 8.93 5.41
C ALA A 378 -21.32 7.56 5.51
N LYS A 379 -20.91 6.68 6.43
CA LYS A 379 -21.38 5.30 6.50
C LYS A 379 -21.60 4.86 7.94
N THR A 380 -22.68 4.12 8.14
CA THR A 380 -22.97 3.49 9.43
C THR A 380 -21.86 2.48 9.80
N ALA A 381 -21.44 2.51 11.06
CA ALA A 381 -20.49 1.57 11.63
C ALA A 381 -21.20 0.31 12.20
N GLY A 382 -20.43 -0.72 12.52
CA GLY A 382 -20.92 -1.94 13.18
C GLY A 382 -21.21 -3.11 12.22
N PRO A 383 -21.81 -4.19 12.70
CA PRO A 383 -22.11 -5.38 11.91
C PRO A 383 -22.96 -5.06 10.66
N GLY A 384 -22.48 -5.47 9.49
CA GLY A 384 -23.10 -5.14 8.20
C GLY A 384 -22.85 -3.70 7.71
N GLY A 385 -22.16 -2.87 8.50
CA GLY A 385 -21.70 -1.54 8.14
C GLY A 385 -20.30 -1.52 7.53
N PHE A 386 -19.64 -0.36 7.57
CA PHE A 386 -18.26 -0.19 7.14
C PHE A 386 -17.34 -0.26 8.36
N VAL A 387 -16.51 -1.29 8.43
CA VAL A 387 -15.66 -1.60 9.59
C VAL A 387 -14.18 -1.61 9.20
N PRO A 388 -13.26 -1.35 10.16
CA PRO A 388 -11.80 -1.45 9.89
C PRO A 388 -11.41 -2.81 9.29
N GLY A 389 -10.60 -2.78 8.24
CA GLY A 389 -10.22 -3.96 7.44
C GLY A 389 -11.20 -4.29 6.33
N GLY A 390 -12.39 -3.70 6.31
CA GLY A 390 -13.36 -3.82 5.23
C GLY A 390 -13.05 -2.91 4.04
N GLY A 391 -13.69 -3.17 2.90
CA GLY A 391 -13.53 -2.37 1.69
C GLY A 391 -14.82 -2.21 0.91
N SER A 392 -14.98 -1.09 0.20
CA SER A 392 -16.09 -0.88 -0.73
C SER A 392 -15.59 -0.42 -2.09
N LEU A 393 -16.27 -0.89 -3.14
CA LEU A 393 -15.98 -0.56 -4.54
C LEU A 393 -17.19 0.13 -5.16
N HIS A 394 -16.95 1.30 -5.72
CA HIS A 394 -17.89 2.05 -6.53
C HIS A 394 -17.25 2.27 -7.90
N ASN A 395 -17.64 1.48 -8.89
CA ASN A 395 -17.14 1.65 -10.24
C ASN A 395 -17.62 2.97 -10.84
N MET A 396 -16.94 3.41 -11.90
CA MET A 396 -17.27 4.65 -12.60
C MET A 396 -18.78 4.78 -12.87
N MET A 397 -19.34 5.95 -12.64
CA MET A 397 -20.77 6.28 -12.76
C MET A 397 -21.72 5.50 -11.84
N SER A 398 -21.23 4.70 -10.91
CA SER A 398 -22.03 4.09 -9.86
C SER A 398 -22.49 5.15 -8.88
N ALA A 399 -23.80 5.39 -8.79
CA ALA A 399 -24.35 6.41 -7.89
C ALA A 399 -24.23 6.00 -6.43
N HIS A 400 -23.60 6.82 -5.61
CA HIS A 400 -23.41 6.57 -4.18
C HIS A 400 -23.32 7.86 -3.36
N GLY A 401 -23.16 7.77 -2.06
CA GLY A 401 -23.14 8.90 -1.12
C GLY A 401 -23.39 8.41 0.30
N PRO A 402 -23.83 9.28 1.20
CA PRO A 402 -24.18 8.88 2.57
C PRO A 402 -25.31 7.85 2.58
N ASP A 403 -25.26 6.93 3.53
CA ASP A 403 -26.41 6.05 3.79
C ASP A 403 -27.60 6.83 4.36
N GLN A 404 -28.77 6.19 4.42
CA GLN A 404 -30.00 6.85 4.89
C GLN A 404 -29.83 7.44 6.29
N GLU A 405 -29.30 6.69 7.23
CA GLU A 405 -29.14 7.14 8.63
C GLU A 405 -28.24 8.37 8.72
N THR A 406 -27.12 8.37 7.98
CA THR A 406 -26.23 9.52 7.91
C THR A 406 -26.88 10.72 7.25
N PHE A 407 -27.65 10.51 6.16
CA PHE A 407 -28.39 11.58 5.50
C PHE A 407 -29.43 12.22 6.44
N ASP A 408 -30.26 11.41 7.11
CA ASP A 408 -31.30 11.90 8.02
C ASP A 408 -30.70 12.67 9.18
N ARG A 409 -29.64 12.14 9.82
CA ARG A 409 -28.92 12.80 10.90
C ARG A 409 -28.27 14.12 10.48
N ALA A 410 -27.59 14.13 9.34
CA ALA A 410 -26.87 15.30 8.85
C ALA A 410 -27.84 16.41 8.39
N SER A 411 -28.99 16.05 7.80
CA SER A 411 -30.01 16.99 7.36
C SER A 411 -30.77 17.66 8.52
N ALA A 412 -30.81 17.01 9.68
CA ALA A 412 -31.46 17.52 10.87
C ALA A 412 -30.49 18.17 11.87
N ALA A 413 -29.19 18.15 11.59
CA ALA A 413 -28.17 18.60 12.54
C ALA A 413 -28.21 20.14 12.73
N GLU A 414 -28.07 20.58 13.98
CA GLU A 414 -27.72 21.96 14.29
C GLU A 414 -26.22 22.15 14.06
N LEU A 415 -25.86 23.02 13.11
CA LEU A 415 -24.49 23.19 12.66
C LEU A 415 -23.66 24.01 13.66
N ALA A 416 -22.63 23.38 14.20
CA ALA A 416 -21.56 23.98 14.99
C ALA A 416 -20.20 23.48 14.49
N PRO A 417 -19.07 24.16 14.78
CA PRO A 417 -17.76 23.60 14.49
C PRO A 417 -17.61 22.19 15.07
N GLN A 418 -17.29 21.22 14.23
CA GLN A 418 -17.16 19.81 14.61
C GLN A 418 -15.80 19.28 14.16
N LYS A 419 -15.13 18.52 15.02
CA LYS A 419 -13.94 17.77 14.68
C LYS A 419 -14.31 16.32 14.49
N ILE A 420 -13.89 15.74 13.35
CA ILE A 420 -13.83 14.30 13.13
C ILE A 420 -12.43 13.90 13.55
N ASP A 421 -12.28 13.08 14.59
CA ASP A 421 -10.98 12.73 15.17
C ASP A 421 -10.80 11.23 15.48
N ASP A 422 -11.80 10.40 15.21
CA ASP A 422 -11.83 8.97 15.51
C ASP A 422 -11.77 8.05 14.27
N GLY A 423 -11.62 8.59 13.06
CA GLY A 423 -11.63 7.82 11.82
C GLY A 423 -10.42 8.05 10.93
N LEU A 424 -9.93 6.99 10.32
CA LEU A 424 -8.91 7.05 9.26
C LEU A 424 -9.31 6.07 8.15
N ALA A 425 -9.74 6.61 7.02
CA ALA A 425 -10.06 5.87 5.82
C ALA A 425 -9.16 6.32 4.66
N PHE A 426 -9.08 5.50 3.63
CA PHE A 426 -8.36 5.83 2.41
C PHE A 426 -9.15 5.40 1.18
N MET A 427 -8.73 5.88 0.02
CA MET A 427 -9.30 5.51 -1.27
C MET A 427 -8.18 5.32 -2.31
N PHE A 428 -8.28 4.27 -3.10
CA PHE A 428 -7.60 4.15 -4.38
C PHE A 428 -8.59 4.57 -5.45
N GLU A 429 -8.32 5.67 -6.10
CA GLU A 429 -9.14 6.17 -7.20
C GLU A 429 -8.43 5.95 -8.52
N THR A 430 -9.14 5.43 -9.54
CA THR A 430 -8.55 5.07 -10.83
C THR A 430 -9.47 5.41 -11.99
N ARG A 431 -8.87 5.77 -13.12
CA ARG A 431 -9.60 6.16 -14.34
C ARG A 431 -10.38 5.04 -15.01
N TRP A 432 -10.08 3.78 -14.72
CA TRP A 432 -10.74 2.63 -15.35
C TRP A 432 -11.64 1.89 -14.37
N PRO A 433 -12.69 1.19 -14.86
CA PRO A 433 -13.45 0.31 -13.99
C PRO A 433 -12.56 -0.80 -13.43
N LEU A 434 -12.79 -1.18 -12.18
CA LEU A 434 -12.21 -2.36 -11.57
C LEU A 434 -13.05 -3.59 -11.92
N THR A 435 -12.39 -4.60 -12.49
CA THR A 435 -12.97 -5.92 -12.71
C THR A 435 -12.56 -6.82 -11.55
N LEU A 436 -13.52 -7.47 -10.91
CA LEU A 436 -13.27 -8.40 -9.82
C LEU A 436 -12.64 -9.70 -10.33
N THR A 437 -11.90 -10.35 -9.44
CA THR A 437 -11.60 -11.77 -9.55
C THR A 437 -12.83 -12.60 -9.19
N GLU A 438 -12.90 -13.87 -9.64
CA GLU A 438 -13.97 -14.78 -9.22
C GLU A 438 -13.98 -14.98 -7.71
N GLN A 439 -12.81 -15.11 -7.09
CA GLN A 439 -12.68 -15.25 -5.64
C GLN A 439 -13.28 -14.05 -4.88
N ALA A 440 -13.13 -12.82 -5.38
CA ALA A 440 -13.70 -11.62 -4.76
C ALA A 440 -15.20 -11.49 -4.98
N ARG A 441 -15.69 -11.84 -6.19
CA ARG A 441 -17.12 -11.87 -6.50
C ARG A 441 -17.88 -12.85 -5.59
N ASP A 442 -17.31 -14.02 -5.37
CA ASP A 442 -17.97 -15.13 -4.68
C ASP A 442 -17.59 -15.23 -3.20
N ALA A 443 -16.75 -14.32 -2.70
CA ALA A 443 -16.27 -14.30 -1.31
C ALA A 443 -17.41 -14.39 -0.29
N GLY A 444 -17.23 -15.25 0.71
CA GLY A 444 -18.21 -15.41 1.80
C GLY A 444 -18.33 -14.17 2.69
N HIS A 445 -17.28 -13.35 2.74
CA HIS A 445 -17.24 -12.08 3.48
C HIS A 445 -17.67 -10.87 2.64
N ARG A 446 -18.19 -11.07 1.42
CA ARG A 446 -18.85 -10.01 0.65
C ARG A 446 -20.24 -9.72 1.22
N GLN A 447 -20.52 -8.45 1.52
CA GLN A 447 -21.83 -7.99 2.00
C GLN A 447 -22.84 -7.94 0.86
N ARG A 448 -23.75 -8.91 0.81
CA ARG A 448 -24.76 -9.02 -0.28
C ARG A 448 -25.89 -8.00 -0.15
N ALA A 449 -26.13 -7.48 1.05
CA ALA A 449 -27.18 -6.52 1.35
C ALA A 449 -26.68 -5.06 1.41
N TYR A 450 -25.50 -4.78 0.84
CA TYR A 450 -24.91 -3.43 0.92
C TYR A 450 -25.83 -2.35 0.32
N ASP A 451 -26.55 -2.63 -0.74
CA ASP A 451 -27.47 -1.69 -1.39
C ASP A 451 -28.68 -1.30 -0.52
N ASP A 452 -29.00 -2.06 0.53
CA ASP A 452 -30.17 -1.81 1.40
C ASP A 452 -30.00 -0.50 2.20
N VAL A 453 -28.76 -0.03 2.42
CA VAL A 453 -28.48 1.19 3.18
C VAL A 453 -29.06 2.47 2.55
N TRP A 454 -29.47 2.44 1.28
CA TRP A 454 -30.09 3.56 0.56
C TRP A 454 -31.58 3.38 0.30
N GLN A 455 -32.15 2.18 0.50
CA GLN A 455 -33.52 1.86 0.09
C GLN A 455 -34.58 2.61 0.90
N GLY A 456 -34.25 3.10 2.09
CA GLY A 456 -35.15 3.84 2.94
C GLY A 456 -35.22 5.36 2.67
N LEU A 457 -34.40 5.90 1.77
CA LEU A 457 -34.43 7.33 1.43
C LEU A 457 -35.78 7.75 0.87
N GLN A 458 -36.40 8.74 1.50
CA GLN A 458 -37.76 9.19 1.21
C GLN A 458 -37.79 10.36 0.23
N ARG A 459 -38.95 10.56 -0.44
CA ARG A 459 -39.22 11.74 -1.22
C ARG A 459 -39.61 12.90 -0.32
N HIS A 460 -38.77 13.97 -0.30
CA HIS A 460 -39.03 15.19 0.50
C HIS A 460 -39.51 16.37 -0.35
N PHE A 461 -39.54 16.22 -1.67
CA PHE A 461 -39.94 17.29 -2.59
C PHE A 461 -41.38 17.74 -2.34
N ARG A 462 -41.54 19.03 -2.08
CA ARG A 462 -42.83 19.75 -1.94
C ARG A 462 -42.76 20.99 -2.86
N PRO A 463 -43.54 21.05 -3.96
CA PRO A 463 -43.53 22.18 -4.91
C PRO A 463 -44.08 23.46 -4.28
#